data_8b59bb7fe1c467d62774efc47307d046
#
_entry.id   8b59bb7fe1c467d62774efc47307d046
#
_cell.length_a   1.000
_cell.length_b   1.000
_cell.length_c   1.000
_cell.angle_alpha   90.00
_cell.angle_beta   90.00
_cell.angle_gamma   90.00
#
_symmetry.space_group_name_H-M   'P 1'
#
loop_
_entity.id
_entity.type
_entity.pdbx_description
1 polymer ?
#
loop_
_entity_poly.entity_id
_entity_poly.type
_entity_poly.pdbx_seq_one_letter_code
_entity_poly.pdbx_strand_id
1 'polypeptide(L)'
;MEKIRPILYGVADYAQFRKSNAWFVDRTAKIRDLEAIRYAVFLRPRRFGKSLLLSILEAYYDVAYADRFEQLFAGTAIGADPTEERNRYLVLYFNFSAVSKDVLQVERSFEKYSADRFDAFAEKYAKRLPVGLSEKILSSSSAADKMSALFAGMKGVEPGIYCLIDEYDNFTNTILAESGEAAYNALCHGDGFFKQFFTELKALTTSLDAPLKRLFVTGVSPVTLDDVTSGFNIGTNISLEPVFADLTGFRHDDLRAIADYYAPRCGFDADKAHETALAWYDNYRFGEYGAPPLANTTLVLSFFDKLVRVKKWPVDMVDKNLRTDYAKIRHLITVDKRLNGNFHAIETIVSEGVLAEQLVDSFQAKDIAKHENFVSLLYWFGITTIVGDDMGTPVFGLPNGALRQIAAQMFTEAYSDACGIDQRLPAINAGLRAFASKGTWDKLLEPLLGVVKQNFAVRDAKEGETAVASAVSAILISAGGPYVIKREREANGGYYDLSMAPRFDIAPNIAHAALIELKYVKAGDPEPTPEALEKIKAEAVRQLDQYSADHDIATEWHLGTKMVSDKSVASPKGADLGEAALSPLHNGTVSLHRLVLVFHGGDCVLSEEV
;
A
#
# COMPACT_ATOMS: atom_id res chain seq x y z
N MET A 1 23.59 -23.69 -24.43
CA MET A 1 22.81 -22.52 -23.97
C MET A 1 23.08 -22.31 -22.48
N GLU A 2 23.48 -21.14 -22.10
CA GLU A 2 23.61 -20.79 -20.68
C GLU A 2 22.26 -20.99 -19.98
N LYS A 3 22.27 -21.66 -18.82
CA LYS A 3 21.04 -21.94 -18.07
C LYS A 3 20.46 -20.63 -17.55
N ILE A 4 19.22 -20.32 -17.96
CA ILE A 4 18.52 -19.11 -17.49
C ILE A 4 18.41 -19.13 -15.95
N ARG A 5 18.75 -18.03 -15.29
CA ARG A 5 18.60 -17.89 -13.83
C ARG A 5 17.13 -18.02 -13.45
N PRO A 6 16.75 -18.87 -12.49
CA PRO A 6 15.37 -18.96 -12.05
C PRO A 6 14.94 -17.69 -11.29
N ILE A 7 13.67 -17.32 -11.41
CA ILE A 7 13.03 -16.30 -10.58
C ILE A 7 12.39 -17.03 -9.40
N LEU A 8 12.85 -16.76 -8.18
CA LEU A 8 12.30 -17.36 -6.97
C LEU A 8 11.21 -16.46 -6.37
N TYR A 9 10.02 -16.53 -6.96
CA TYR A 9 8.85 -15.83 -6.46
C TYR A 9 8.35 -16.48 -5.16
N GLY A 10 8.16 -15.65 -4.11
CA GLY A 10 7.61 -16.12 -2.83
C GLY A 10 8.58 -16.90 -1.93
N VAL A 11 9.87 -16.93 -2.28
CA VAL A 11 10.92 -17.57 -1.48
C VAL A 11 11.67 -16.51 -0.69
N ALA A 12 11.89 -16.76 0.60
CA ALA A 12 12.66 -15.88 1.49
C ALA A 12 13.95 -16.54 2.04
N ASP A 13 14.31 -17.72 1.59
CA ASP A 13 15.54 -18.43 1.99
C ASP A 13 16.71 -18.00 1.10
N TYR A 14 17.66 -17.24 1.68
CA TYR A 14 18.83 -16.75 0.99
C TYR A 14 19.74 -17.89 0.48
N ALA A 15 19.90 -18.95 1.26
CA ALA A 15 20.72 -20.09 0.84
C ALA A 15 20.16 -20.77 -0.42
N GLN A 16 18.83 -20.80 -0.57
CA GLN A 16 18.19 -21.32 -1.77
C GLN A 16 18.46 -20.43 -2.99
N PHE A 17 18.45 -19.09 -2.84
CA PHE A 17 18.84 -18.17 -3.94
C PHE A 17 20.26 -18.46 -4.41
N ARG A 18 21.21 -18.60 -3.49
CA ARG A 18 22.61 -18.87 -3.81
C ARG A 18 22.80 -20.24 -4.46
N LYS A 19 22.19 -21.28 -3.89
CA LYS A 19 22.28 -22.66 -4.40
C LYS A 19 21.73 -22.82 -5.81
N SER A 20 20.63 -22.13 -6.12
CA SER A 20 19.98 -22.22 -7.43
C SER A 20 20.53 -21.24 -8.47
N ASN A 21 21.47 -20.37 -8.10
CA ASN A 21 21.93 -19.25 -8.92
C ASN A 21 20.76 -18.41 -9.44
N ALA A 22 19.78 -18.14 -8.55
CA ALA A 22 18.60 -17.38 -8.89
C ALA A 22 18.93 -15.90 -9.17
N TRP A 23 18.00 -15.22 -9.85
CA TRP A 23 18.07 -13.77 -9.96
C TRP A 23 18.03 -13.14 -8.57
N PHE A 24 19.01 -12.31 -8.28
CA PHE A 24 19.18 -11.67 -6.98
C PHE A 24 19.71 -10.26 -7.17
N VAL A 25 19.09 -9.29 -6.49
CA VAL A 25 19.55 -7.91 -6.41
C VAL A 25 20.34 -7.76 -5.12
N ASP A 26 21.61 -7.43 -5.25
CA ASP A 26 22.52 -7.34 -4.11
C ASP A 26 22.41 -5.98 -3.38
N ARG A 27 21.94 -6.01 -2.14
CA ARG A 27 21.93 -4.88 -1.20
C ARG A 27 22.82 -5.14 0.01
N THR A 28 23.69 -6.15 -0.04
CA THR A 28 24.49 -6.58 1.11
C THR A 28 25.50 -5.54 1.57
N ALA A 29 25.87 -4.55 0.74
CA ALA A 29 26.68 -3.41 1.16
C ALA A 29 26.07 -2.65 2.35
N LYS A 30 24.71 -2.60 2.43
CA LYS A 30 23.97 -1.95 3.52
C LYS A 30 24.13 -2.60 4.89
N ILE A 31 24.68 -3.81 4.95
CA ILE A 31 25.00 -4.48 6.21
C ILE A 31 25.94 -3.63 7.06
N ARG A 32 26.90 -2.92 6.44
CA ARG A 32 27.82 -2.01 7.15
C ARG A 32 27.09 -0.86 7.82
N ASP A 33 26.13 -0.27 7.12
CA ASP A 33 25.35 0.83 7.66
C ASP A 33 24.49 0.36 8.84
N LEU A 34 23.92 -0.87 8.75
CA LEU A 34 23.15 -1.49 9.83
C LEU A 34 23.96 -1.79 11.08
N GLU A 35 25.26 -2.02 10.96
CA GLU A 35 26.13 -2.28 12.12
C GLU A 35 26.26 -1.10 13.06
N ALA A 36 26.03 0.13 12.60
CA ALA A 36 25.97 1.31 13.43
C ALA A 36 24.77 1.31 14.40
N ILE A 37 23.71 0.55 14.09
CA ILE A 37 22.46 0.50 14.85
C ILE A 37 22.36 -0.82 15.60
N ARG A 38 22.43 -0.80 16.92
CA ARG A 38 22.38 -2.04 17.74
C ARG A 38 21.00 -2.68 17.77
N TYR A 39 19.95 -1.87 17.89
CA TYR A 39 18.57 -2.31 18.04
C TYR A 39 17.72 -1.60 16.98
N ALA A 40 17.65 -2.19 15.80
CA ALA A 40 16.97 -1.60 14.65
C ALA A 40 15.53 -2.09 14.52
N VAL A 41 14.64 -1.17 14.19
CA VAL A 41 13.27 -1.45 13.74
C VAL A 41 13.13 -0.99 12.30
N PHE A 42 12.69 -1.88 11.42
CA PHE A 42 12.57 -1.61 9.99
C PHE A 42 11.21 -2.02 9.48
N LEU A 43 10.38 -1.03 9.18
CA LEU A 43 9.02 -1.22 8.70
C LEU A 43 8.95 -0.99 7.19
N ARG A 44 8.29 -1.89 6.49
CA ARG A 44 7.96 -1.79 5.06
C ARG A 44 6.63 -2.47 4.78
N PRO A 45 5.91 -2.03 3.76
CA PRO A 45 4.73 -2.75 3.31
C PRO A 45 5.03 -4.22 3.05
N ARG A 46 3.99 -5.03 2.99
CA ARG A 46 4.14 -6.45 2.67
C ARG A 46 4.78 -6.61 1.30
N ARG A 47 5.56 -7.72 1.12
CA ARG A 47 6.16 -8.13 -0.16
C ARG A 47 7.34 -7.29 -0.65
N PHE A 48 7.93 -6.46 0.21
CA PHE A 48 9.14 -5.70 -0.07
C PHE A 48 10.45 -6.46 0.18
N GLY A 49 10.41 -7.75 0.55
CA GLY A 49 11.63 -8.57 0.73
C GLY A 49 12.20 -8.55 2.14
N LYS A 50 11.45 -8.12 3.17
CA LYS A 50 11.88 -8.09 4.58
C LYS A 50 12.41 -9.44 5.09
N SER A 51 11.65 -10.52 4.88
CA SER A 51 12.03 -11.87 5.32
C SER A 51 13.30 -12.38 4.62
N LEU A 52 13.50 -12.02 3.34
CA LEU A 52 14.77 -12.33 2.65
C LEU A 52 15.94 -11.55 3.25
N LEU A 53 15.74 -10.28 3.62
CA LEU A 53 16.74 -9.49 4.33
C LEU A 53 17.13 -10.18 5.64
N LEU A 54 16.17 -10.63 6.47
CA LEU A 54 16.47 -11.33 7.70
C LEU A 54 17.22 -12.66 7.45
N SER A 55 16.88 -13.38 6.40
CA SER A 55 17.63 -14.58 6.01
C SER A 55 19.07 -14.28 5.58
N ILE A 56 19.33 -13.11 4.95
CA ILE A 56 20.67 -12.64 4.66
C ILE A 56 21.42 -12.28 5.93
N LEU A 57 20.78 -11.55 6.86
CA LEU A 57 21.38 -11.16 8.14
C LEU A 57 21.71 -12.41 9.00
N GLU A 58 20.80 -13.39 9.07
CA GLU A 58 21.07 -14.66 9.73
C GLU A 58 22.29 -15.34 9.11
N ALA A 59 22.31 -15.50 7.78
CA ALA A 59 23.41 -16.15 7.09
C ALA A 59 24.77 -15.43 7.30
N TYR A 60 24.75 -14.10 7.41
CA TYR A 60 25.94 -13.29 7.56
C TYR A 60 26.51 -13.30 8.99
N TYR A 61 25.62 -13.18 9.98
CA TYR A 61 26.04 -12.97 11.37
C TYR A 61 26.19 -14.27 12.19
N ASP A 62 25.47 -15.34 11.80
CA ASP A 62 25.44 -16.57 12.56
C ASP A 62 26.73 -17.37 12.45
N VAL A 63 27.32 -17.71 13.60
CA VAL A 63 28.49 -18.57 13.71
C VAL A 63 28.30 -19.96 13.09
N ALA A 64 27.04 -20.41 12.93
CA ALA A 64 26.71 -21.71 12.35
C ALA A 64 26.93 -21.74 10.82
N TYR A 65 27.06 -20.59 10.17
CA TYR A 65 27.29 -20.48 8.73
C TYR A 65 28.75 -20.14 8.35
N ALA A 66 29.67 -20.09 9.32
CA ALA A 66 31.03 -19.66 9.09
C ALA A 66 31.78 -20.47 8.01
N ASP A 67 31.62 -21.78 7.99
CA ASP A 67 32.19 -22.70 7.00
C ASP A 67 31.50 -22.65 5.63
N ARG A 68 30.35 -22.01 5.52
CA ARG A 68 29.58 -21.82 4.29
C ARG A 68 29.63 -20.39 3.76
N PHE A 69 30.37 -19.50 4.41
CA PHE A 69 30.38 -18.07 4.09
C PHE A 69 30.71 -17.82 2.62
N GLU A 70 31.80 -18.40 2.10
CA GLU A 70 32.18 -18.24 0.70
C GLU A 70 31.09 -18.73 -0.26
N GLN A 71 30.44 -19.84 0.05
CA GLN A 71 29.33 -20.36 -0.77
C GLN A 71 28.15 -19.39 -0.81
N LEU A 72 27.86 -18.73 0.30
CA LEU A 72 26.69 -17.85 0.43
C LEU A 72 26.96 -16.44 -0.10
N PHE A 73 28.17 -15.90 0.12
CA PHE A 73 28.46 -14.49 -0.14
C PHE A 73 29.45 -14.22 -1.29
N ALA A 74 30.00 -15.25 -1.94
CA ALA A 74 30.86 -15.04 -3.11
C ALA A 74 30.17 -14.19 -4.18
N GLY A 75 30.84 -13.12 -4.63
CA GLY A 75 30.30 -12.22 -5.66
C GLY A 75 29.23 -11.24 -5.16
N THR A 76 29.03 -11.12 -3.86
CA THR A 76 28.23 -10.03 -3.26
C THR A 76 29.15 -8.92 -2.74
N ALA A 77 28.61 -7.71 -2.57
CA ALA A 77 29.35 -6.56 -2.09
C ALA A 77 29.97 -6.81 -0.69
N ILE A 78 29.19 -7.36 0.25
CA ILE A 78 29.71 -7.68 1.60
C ILE A 78 30.63 -8.89 1.60
N GLY A 79 30.49 -9.80 0.65
CA GLY A 79 31.39 -10.95 0.49
C GLY A 79 32.78 -10.55 0.01
N ALA A 80 32.87 -9.50 -0.83
CA ALA A 80 34.13 -8.96 -1.32
C ALA A 80 34.92 -8.23 -0.21
N ASP A 81 34.23 -7.61 0.74
CA ASP A 81 34.83 -6.85 1.85
C ASP A 81 34.00 -7.05 3.13
N PRO A 82 34.13 -8.20 3.82
CA PRO A 82 33.37 -8.51 5.02
C PRO A 82 33.79 -7.65 6.21
N THR A 83 32.81 -7.37 7.10
CA THR A 83 33.09 -6.70 8.36
C THR A 83 33.69 -7.65 9.42
N GLU A 84 34.16 -7.08 10.52
CA GLU A 84 34.61 -7.86 11.67
C GLU A 84 33.47 -8.61 12.38
N GLU A 85 32.23 -8.17 12.20
CA GLU A 85 31.03 -8.74 12.80
C GLU A 85 30.54 -10.04 12.11
N ARG A 86 31.15 -10.41 10.98
CA ARG A 86 30.83 -11.62 10.23
C ARG A 86 30.94 -12.88 11.08
N ASN A 87 29.86 -13.67 11.11
CA ASN A 87 29.78 -14.94 11.82
C ASN A 87 30.20 -14.86 13.30
N ARG A 88 29.78 -13.80 14.01
CA ARG A 88 30.14 -13.53 15.40
C ARG A 88 29.01 -13.65 16.42
N TYR A 89 27.84 -14.12 16.03
CA TYR A 89 26.68 -14.19 16.92
C TYR A 89 26.03 -15.57 16.94
N LEU A 90 25.35 -15.88 18.04
CA LEU A 90 24.32 -16.89 18.10
C LEU A 90 23.00 -16.23 17.68
N VAL A 91 22.38 -16.68 16.58
CA VAL A 91 21.17 -16.04 16.05
C VAL A 91 19.92 -16.68 16.62
N LEU A 92 19.10 -15.90 17.33
CA LEU A 92 17.78 -16.27 17.80
C LEU A 92 16.74 -15.66 16.87
N TYR A 93 15.99 -16.49 16.14
CA TYR A 93 15.08 -16.06 15.09
C TYR A 93 13.62 -16.34 15.42
N PHE A 94 12.78 -15.31 15.39
CA PHE A 94 11.34 -15.41 15.50
C PHE A 94 10.67 -14.92 14.21
N ASN A 95 9.60 -15.62 13.78
CA ASN A 95 8.70 -15.14 12.73
C ASN A 95 7.26 -15.27 13.24
N PHE A 96 6.67 -14.15 13.64
CA PHE A 96 5.36 -14.16 14.29
C PHE A 96 4.18 -14.34 13.32
N SER A 97 4.44 -14.52 12.01
CA SER A 97 3.40 -15.00 11.09
C SER A 97 2.88 -16.40 11.43
N ALA A 98 3.67 -17.18 12.15
CA ALA A 98 3.31 -18.53 12.61
C ALA A 98 2.35 -18.54 13.83
N VAL A 99 2.18 -17.41 14.50
CA VAL A 99 1.27 -17.29 15.66
C VAL A 99 -0.17 -17.24 15.19
N SER A 100 -1.07 -17.92 15.94
CA SER A 100 -2.51 -17.90 15.66
C SER A 100 -3.07 -16.47 15.70
N LYS A 101 -4.02 -16.20 14.84
CA LYS A 101 -4.77 -14.93 14.77
C LYS A 101 -6.13 -15.01 15.47
N ASP A 102 -6.48 -16.18 15.97
CA ASP A 102 -7.68 -16.41 16.78
C ASP A 102 -7.43 -15.93 18.21
N VAL A 103 -8.22 -14.98 18.68
CA VAL A 103 -8.13 -14.37 20.01
C VAL A 103 -8.13 -15.42 21.14
N LEU A 104 -8.89 -16.52 20.96
CA LEU A 104 -8.98 -17.58 21.98
C LEU A 104 -7.74 -18.48 22.02
N GLN A 105 -6.90 -18.46 21.00
CA GLN A 105 -5.75 -19.35 20.84
C GLN A 105 -4.42 -18.60 20.76
N VAL A 106 -4.43 -17.30 20.55
CA VAL A 106 -3.23 -16.50 20.24
C VAL A 106 -2.17 -16.61 21.33
N GLU A 107 -2.54 -16.44 22.61
CA GLU A 107 -1.60 -16.51 23.73
C GLU A 107 -0.95 -17.89 23.83
N ARG A 108 -1.75 -18.96 23.80
CA ARG A 108 -1.23 -20.34 23.82
C ARG A 108 -0.35 -20.63 22.59
N SER A 109 -0.74 -20.12 21.42
CA SER A 109 0.02 -20.28 20.18
C SER A 109 1.34 -19.54 20.24
N PHE A 110 1.35 -18.30 20.77
CA PHE A 110 2.55 -17.50 20.97
C PHE A 110 3.51 -18.17 21.95
N GLU A 111 3.00 -18.62 23.10
CA GLU A 111 3.76 -19.31 24.12
C GLU A 111 4.44 -20.56 23.55
N LYS A 112 3.65 -21.44 22.92
CA LYS A 112 4.18 -22.64 22.27
C LYS A 112 5.22 -22.33 21.21
N TYR A 113 4.91 -21.39 20.31
CA TYR A 113 5.83 -21.01 19.24
C TYR A 113 7.15 -20.46 19.80
N SER A 114 7.09 -19.59 20.80
CA SER A 114 8.27 -18.99 21.43
C SER A 114 9.10 -20.05 22.13
N ALA A 115 8.47 -20.97 22.87
CA ALA A 115 9.16 -22.11 23.50
C ALA A 115 9.89 -22.97 22.46
N ASP A 116 9.22 -23.32 21.35
CA ASP A 116 9.82 -24.10 20.25
C ASP A 116 11.05 -23.38 19.64
N ARG A 117 11.07 -22.01 19.61
CA ARG A 117 12.24 -21.25 19.13
C ARG A 117 13.43 -21.29 20.08
N PHE A 118 13.18 -21.21 21.39
CA PHE A 118 14.23 -21.38 22.39
C PHE A 118 14.80 -22.81 22.38
N ASP A 119 13.97 -23.82 22.21
CA ASP A 119 14.42 -25.20 22.10
C ASP A 119 15.29 -25.41 20.86
N ALA A 120 14.85 -24.95 19.70
CA ALA A 120 15.63 -25.01 18.46
C ALA A 120 16.97 -24.26 18.59
N PHE A 121 16.99 -23.13 19.29
CA PHE A 121 18.24 -22.40 19.58
C PHE A 121 19.17 -23.24 20.48
N ALA A 122 18.66 -23.81 21.55
CA ALA A 122 19.43 -24.63 22.48
C ALA A 122 20.02 -25.85 21.80
N GLU A 123 19.28 -26.52 20.92
CA GLU A 123 19.75 -27.64 20.11
C GLU A 123 20.80 -27.22 19.08
N LYS A 124 20.54 -26.16 18.32
CA LYS A 124 21.43 -25.63 17.27
C LYS A 124 22.81 -25.28 17.82
N TYR A 125 22.85 -24.72 19.01
CA TYR A 125 24.09 -24.23 19.61
C TYR A 125 24.56 -25.05 20.83
N ALA A 126 24.07 -26.27 21.06
CA ALA A 126 24.39 -27.10 22.22
C ALA A 126 25.90 -27.20 22.50
N LYS A 127 26.74 -27.27 21.46
CA LYS A 127 28.21 -27.35 21.59
C LYS A 127 28.90 -26.02 21.83
N ARG A 128 28.18 -24.90 21.75
CA ARG A 128 28.71 -23.53 21.90
C ARG A 128 28.18 -22.83 23.14
N LEU A 129 27.10 -23.34 23.70
CA LEU A 129 26.52 -22.86 24.95
C LEU A 129 27.34 -23.33 26.14
N PRO A 130 27.36 -22.58 27.28
CA PRO A 130 27.91 -23.04 28.55
C PRO A 130 27.38 -24.45 28.94
N VAL A 131 28.23 -25.22 29.59
CA VAL A 131 27.90 -26.58 30.00
C VAL A 131 26.63 -26.61 30.83
N GLY A 132 25.67 -27.49 30.46
CA GLY A 132 24.39 -27.68 31.13
C GLY A 132 23.32 -26.64 30.78
N LEU A 133 23.67 -25.60 30.01
CA LEU A 133 22.69 -24.54 29.64
C LEU A 133 21.64 -25.05 28.64
N SER A 134 22.07 -25.84 27.64
CA SER A 134 21.15 -26.44 26.68
C SER A 134 20.09 -27.33 27.38
N GLU A 135 20.52 -28.21 28.26
CA GLU A 135 19.63 -29.07 29.04
C GLU A 135 18.70 -28.26 29.93
N LYS A 136 19.18 -27.19 30.55
CA LYS A 136 18.38 -26.31 31.39
C LYS A 136 17.26 -25.64 30.58
N ILE A 137 17.57 -25.14 29.37
CA ILE A 137 16.58 -24.50 28.46
C ILE A 137 15.53 -25.56 28.06
N LEU A 138 15.98 -26.71 27.58
CA LEU A 138 15.09 -27.79 27.10
C LEU A 138 14.16 -28.30 28.20
N SER A 139 14.62 -28.34 29.45
CA SER A 139 13.82 -28.80 30.61
C SER A 139 12.90 -27.74 31.20
N SER A 140 13.05 -26.46 30.84
CA SER A 140 12.18 -25.38 31.30
C SER A 140 10.78 -25.53 30.73
N SER A 141 9.74 -25.16 31.52
CA SER A 141 8.35 -25.48 31.23
C SER A 141 7.65 -24.45 30.35
N SER A 142 8.04 -23.18 30.41
CA SER A 142 7.43 -22.07 29.67
C SER A 142 8.45 -21.33 28.80
N ALA A 143 7.96 -20.58 27.80
CA ALA A 143 8.80 -19.71 26.97
C ALA A 143 9.52 -18.66 27.82
N ALA A 144 8.85 -18.08 28.82
CA ALA A 144 9.45 -17.13 29.76
C ALA A 144 10.58 -17.77 30.59
N ASP A 145 10.38 -18.99 31.09
CA ASP A 145 11.43 -19.72 31.83
C ASP A 145 12.63 -20.05 30.92
N LYS A 146 12.37 -20.50 29.68
CA LYS A 146 13.41 -20.78 28.68
C LYS A 146 14.20 -19.52 28.34
N MET A 147 13.52 -18.40 28.12
CA MET A 147 14.10 -17.08 27.87
C MET A 147 14.98 -16.66 29.06
N SER A 148 14.46 -16.72 30.27
CA SER A 148 15.19 -16.39 31.50
C SER A 148 16.42 -17.30 31.68
N ALA A 149 16.29 -18.61 31.46
CA ALA A 149 17.40 -19.55 31.55
C ALA A 149 18.51 -19.25 30.53
N LEU A 150 18.13 -19.01 29.26
CA LEU A 150 19.05 -18.67 28.17
C LEU A 150 19.86 -17.42 28.51
N PHE A 151 19.18 -16.33 28.84
CA PHE A 151 19.84 -15.06 29.01
C PHE A 151 20.65 -14.98 30.31
N ALA A 152 20.18 -15.61 31.40
CA ALA A 152 20.97 -15.72 32.61
C ALA A 152 22.25 -16.54 32.40
N GLY A 153 22.15 -17.64 31.64
CA GLY A 153 23.28 -18.51 31.34
C GLY A 153 24.28 -17.92 30.33
N MET A 154 23.85 -16.98 29.50
CA MET A 154 24.67 -16.31 28.49
C MET A 154 25.28 -14.99 28.98
N LYS A 155 25.02 -14.54 30.21
CA LYS A 155 25.55 -13.30 30.73
C LYS A 155 27.10 -13.33 30.75
N GLY A 156 27.72 -12.37 30.05
CA GLY A 156 29.18 -12.28 29.94
C GLY A 156 29.83 -13.37 29.05
N VAL A 157 29.02 -14.14 28.33
CA VAL A 157 29.50 -15.21 27.43
C VAL A 157 29.57 -14.71 26.00
N GLU A 158 30.68 -15.05 25.32
CA GLU A 158 30.86 -14.81 23.89
C GLU A 158 30.86 -16.16 23.12
N PRO A 159 30.28 -16.19 21.89
CA PRO A 159 29.62 -15.12 21.17
C PRO A 159 28.26 -14.74 21.76
N GLY A 160 27.95 -13.45 21.73
CA GLY A 160 26.65 -12.95 22.19
C GLY A 160 25.49 -13.30 21.24
N ILE A 161 24.28 -12.88 21.61
CA ILE A 161 23.05 -13.18 20.88
C ILE A 161 22.68 -12.01 19.97
N TYR A 162 22.35 -12.32 18.72
CA TYR A 162 21.62 -11.44 17.80
C TYR A 162 20.19 -11.97 17.64
N CYS A 163 19.21 -11.19 18.09
CA CYS A 163 17.79 -11.57 17.93
C CYS A 163 17.23 -10.95 16.66
N LEU A 164 16.63 -11.77 15.81
CA LEU A 164 15.93 -11.38 14.59
C LEU A 164 14.44 -11.67 14.76
N ILE A 165 13.59 -10.64 14.57
CA ILE A 165 12.13 -10.78 14.69
C ILE A 165 11.49 -10.33 13.38
N ASP A 166 10.84 -11.27 12.68
CA ASP A 166 10.09 -11.02 11.45
C ASP A 166 8.60 -10.95 11.74
N GLU A 167 7.90 -10.08 11.00
CA GLU A 167 6.45 -9.91 11.06
C GLU A 167 5.91 -9.75 12.50
N TYR A 168 6.59 -8.88 13.30
CA TYR A 168 6.27 -8.70 14.71
C TYR A 168 4.81 -8.30 14.97
N ASP A 169 4.18 -7.61 14.02
CA ASP A 169 2.83 -7.05 14.08
C ASP A 169 1.78 -7.87 13.32
N ASN A 170 2.11 -9.06 12.82
CA ASN A 170 1.22 -9.82 11.92
C ASN A 170 -0.09 -10.25 12.59
N PHE A 171 -0.01 -10.91 13.75
CA PHE A 171 -1.21 -11.38 14.45
C PHE A 171 -1.95 -10.24 15.15
N THR A 172 -1.23 -9.25 15.70
CA THR A 172 -1.82 -8.10 16.38
C THR A 172 -2.62 -7.22 15.43
N ASN A 173 -2.08 -6.90 14.24
CA ASN A 173 -2.80 -6.16 13.21
C ASN A 173 -4.06 -6.90 12.73
N THR A 174 -4.01 -8.24 12.67
CA THR A 174 -5.19 -9.03 12.30
C THR A 174 -6.26 -9.00 13.39
N ILE A 175 -5.85 -9.17 14.66
CA ILE A 175 -6.78 -9.14 15.79
C ILE A 175 -7.41 -7.74 15.92
N LEU A 176 -6.62 -6.68 15.75
CA LEU A 176 -7.14 -5.32 15.74
C LEU A 176 -8.22 -5.12 14.65
N ALA A 177 -7.95 -5.60 13.45
CA ALA A 177 -8.86 -5.47 12.32
C ALA A 177 -10.13 -6.34 12.44
N GLU A 178 -10.02 -7.57 12.95
CA GLU A 178 -11.10 -8.56 12.92
C GLU A 178 -11.87 -8.65 14.25
N SER A 179 -11.20 -8.37 15.39
CA SER A 179 -11.76 -8.53 16.74
C SER A 179 -11.86 -7.23 17.53
N GLY A 180 -11.33 -6.13 16.96
CA GLY A 180 -11.42 -4.79 17.50
C GLY A 180 -10.41 -4.45 18.59
N GLU A 181 -10.49 -3.19 19.05
CA GLU A 181 -9.52 -2.58 19.96
C GLU A 181 -9.44 -3.27 21.32
N ALA A 182 -10.58 -3.70 21.90
CA ALA A 182 -10.58 -4.36 23.21
C ALA A 182 -9.79 -5.67 23.23
N ALA A 183 -9.93 -6.51 22.20
CA ALA A 183 -9.18 -7.74 22.05
C ALA A 183 -7.68 -7.47 21.85
N TYR A 184 -7.35 -6.48 21.02
CA TYR A 184 -5.99 -6.03 20.80
C TYR A 184 -5.33 -5.51 22.09
N ASN A 185 -6.02 -4.67 22.86
CA ASN A 185 -5.50 -4.09 24.10
C ASN A 185 -5.19 -5.16 25.15
N ALA A 186 -5.95 -6.25 25.19
CA ALA A 186 -5.65 -7.38 26.08
C ALA A 186 -4.28 -8.04 25.80
N LEU A 187 -3.76 -7.92 24.59
CA LEU A 187 -2.45 -8.49 24.18
C LEU A 187 -1.29 -7.53 24.41
N CYS A 188 -1.50 -6.23 24.08
CA CYS A 188 -0.46 -5.22 23.92
C CYS A 188 -0.36 -4.23 25.08
N HIS A 189 -1.35 -4.18 25.98
CA HIS A 189 -1.41 -3.25 27.12
C HIS A 189 -1.43 -3.98 28.47
N GLY A 190 -1.16 -3.23 29.56
CA GLY A 190 -1.17 -3.76 30.93
C GLY A 190 -0.25 -4.96 31.07
N ASP A 191 -0.80 -6.09 31.51
CA ASP A 191 -0.11 -7.38 31.70
C ASP A 191 -0.23 -8.30 30.49
N GLY A 192 -0.54 -7.75 29.29
CA GLY A 192 -0.65 -8.53 28.06
C GLY A 192 0.66 -9.27 27.71
N PHE A 193 0.57 -10.53 27.32
CA PHE A 193 1.72 -11.41 27.13
C PHE A 193 2.72 -10.86 26.09
N PHE A 194 2.22 -10.17 25.06
CA PHE A 194 3.09 -9.64 24.00
C PHE A 194 3.91 -8.46 24.49
N LYS A 195 3.32 -7.58 25.30
CA LYS A 195 4.05 -6.51 25.99
C LYS A 195 5.07 -7.06 26.97
N GLN A 196 4.73 -8.11 27.72
CA GLN A 196 5.67 -8.75 28.64
C GLN A 196 6.89 -9.30 27.90
N PHE A 197 6.70 -9.98 26.76
CA PHE A 197 7.80 -10.48 25.93
C PHE A 197 8.80 -9.38 25.56
N PHE A 198 8.34 -8.21 25.08
CA PHE A 198 9.23 -7.09 24.74
C PHE A 198 9.85 -6.42 25.98
N THR A 199 9.14 -6.39 27.10
CA THR A 199 9.66 -5.88 28.38
C THR A 199 10.82 -6.75 28.87
N GLU A 200 10.69 -8.07 28.79
CA GLU A 200 11.76 -9.00 29.12
C GLU A 200 12.96 -8.85 28.17
N LEU A 201 12.72 -8.78 26.86
CA LEU A 201 13.78 -8.51 25.87
C LEU A 201 14.57 -7.23 26.22
N LYS A 202 13.89 -6.15 26.60
CA LYS A 202 14.54 -4.91 27.03
C LYS A 202 15.40 -5.08 28.26
N ALA A 203 14.90 -5.79 29.27
CA ALA A 203 15.67 -6.04 30.51
C ALA A 203 17.03 -6.70 30.23
N LEU A 204 17.13 -7.47 29.13
CA LEU A 204 18.31 -8.21 28.73
C LEU A 204 19.37 -7.37 27.99
N THR A 205 19.10 -6.09 27.75
CA THR A 205 20.03 -5.14 27.10
C THR A 205 20.71 -4.18 28.08
N THR A 206 20.28 -4.15 29.34
CA THR A 206 20.58 -3.06 30.29
C THR A 206 21.86 -3.22 31.10
N SER A 207 22.61 -4.32 30.97
CA SER A 207 23.85 -4.56 31.70
C SER A 207 25.08 -4.50 30.77
N LEU A 208 26.27 -4.21 31.35
CA LEU A 208 27.55 -4.25 30.61
C LEU A 208 27.81 -5.62 29.98
N ASP A 209 27.41 -6.69 30.69
CA ASP A 209 27.55 -8.08 30.25
C ASP A 209 26.27 -8.62 29.58
N ALA A 210 25.44 -7.72 29.05
CA ALA A 210 24.18 -8.10 28.43
C ALA A 210 24.39 -9.14 27.32
N PRO A 211 23.67 -10.25 27.34
CA PRO A 211 23.82 -11.29 26.34
C PRO A 211 23.22 -10.91 24.99
N LEU A 212 22.18 -10.07 24.96
CA LEU A 212 21.59 -9.55 23.72
C LEU A 212 22.42 -8.37 23.20
N LYS A 213 23.24 -8.64 22.20
CA LYS A 213 24.16 -7.64 21.60
C LYS A 213 23.48 -6.83 20.51
N ARG A 214 22.62 -7.48 19.71
CA ARG A 214 21.93 -6.87 18.58
C ARG A 214 20.48 -7.38 18.49
N LEU A 215 19.61 -6.52 17.98
CA LEU A 215 18.23 -6.85 17.67
C LEU A 215 17.86 -6.21 16.33
N PHE A 216 17.15 -6.95 15.48
CA PHE A 216 16.54 -6.42 14.27
C PHE A 216 15.08 -6.88 14.21
N VAL A 217 14.16 -5.91 14.21
CA VAL A 217 12.71 -6.18 14.18
C VAL A 217 12.16 -5.70 12.85
N THR A 218 11.36 -6.53 12.20
CA THR A 218 10.62 -6.10 11.01
C THR A 218 9.12 -6.32 11.14
N GLY A 219 8.36 -5.45 10.47
CA GLY A 219 6.91 -5.47 10.40
C GLY A 219 6.39 -4.54 9.32
N VAL A 220 5.13 -4.19 9.43
CA VAL A 220 4.43 -3.31 8.47
C VAL A 220 4.08 -1.98 9.11
N SER A 221 3.48 -1.98 10.29
CA SER A 221 2.87 -0.81 10.94
C SER A 221 3.57 -0.45 12.25
N PRO A 222 3.72 0.84 12.60
CA PRO A 222 4.27 1.25 13.90
C PRO A 222 3.32 1.05 15.07
N VAL A 223 2.01 0.86 14.84
CA VAL A 223 0.95 0.82 15.86
C VAL A 223 1.29 -0.12 17.02
N THR A 224 1.51 -1.38 16.70
CA THR A 224 1.84 -2.37 17.75
C THR A 224 3.15 -2.08 18.45
N LEU A 225 4.14 -1.52 17.73
CA LEU A 225 5.41 -1.15 18.32
C LEU A 225 5.22 -0.09 19.41
N ASP A 226 4.44 0.95 19.11
CA ASP A 226 4.17 2.04 20.04
C ASP A 226 3.44 1.56 21.31
N ASP A 227 2.48 0.66 21.15
CA ASP A 227 1.73 0.09 22.28
C ASP A 227 2.60 -0.82 23.17
N VAL A 228 3.51 -1.60 22.59
CA VAL A 228 4.44 -2.45 23.37
C VAL A 228 5.70 -1.72 23.80
N THR A 229 6.09 -0.61 23.18
CA THR A 229 7.35 0.10 23.45
C THR A 229 7.37 0.90 24.74
N SER A 230 6.26 1.12 25.42
CA SER A 230 6.34 1.51 26.83
C SER A 230 7.20 0.48 27.63
N GLY A 231 7.31 -0.75 27.12
CA GLY A 231 8.26 -1.79 27.53
C GLY A 231 9.59 -1.85 26.75
N PHE A 232 9.65 -1.34 25.50
CA PHE A 232 10.80 -1.52 24.59
C PHE A 232 11.23 -0.21 23.88
N ASN A 233 11.54 0.84 24.62
CA ASN A 233 11.96 2.14 24.09
C ASN A 233 13.46 2.24 23.72
N ILE A 234 14.10 1.12 23.39
CA ILE A 234 15.52 1.06 23.01
C ILE A 234 15.72 0.87 21.50
N GLY A 235 14.66 0.53 20.78
CA GLY A 235 14.73 0.33 19.33
C GLY A 235 14.81 1.66 18.56
N THR A 236 15.73 1.76 17.61
CA THR A 236 15.82 2.87 16.65
C THR A 236 15.00 2.51 15.42
N ASN A 237 13.95 3.28 15.15
CA ASN A 237 13.18 3.12 13.91
C ASN A 237 13.94 3.74 12.73
N ILE A 238 14.50 2.89 11.87
CA ILE A 238 15.29 3.28 10.69
C ILE A 238 14.45 3.33 9.41
N SER A 239 13.14 3.18 9.50
CA SER A 239 12.26 2.98 8.34
C SER A 239 12.22 4.19 7.40
N LEU A 240 12.34 5.40 7.93
CA LEU A 240 12.30 6.64 7.16
C LEU A 240 13.70 7.27 6.96
N GLU A 241 14.75 6.65 7.46
CA GLU A 241 16.12 7.16 7.29
C GLU A 241 16.59 6.98 5.84
N PRO A 242 17.11 8.04 5.18
CA PRO A 242 17.53 7.99 3.78
C PRO A 242 18.55 6.89 3.46
N VAL A 243 19.45 6.59 4.40
CA VAL A 243 20.47 5.54 4.25
C VAL A 243 19.84 4.17 4.09
N PHE A 244 18.68 3.92 4.71
CA PHE A 244 17.99 2.63 4.69
C PHE A 244 16.75 2.61 3.78
N ALA A 245 16.50 3.70 3.05
CA ALA A 245 15.32 3.80 2.19
C ALA A 245 15.22 2.61 1.21
N ASP A 246 16.34 2.22 0.60
CA ASP A 246 16.46 1.16 -0.38
C ASP A 246 17.09 -0.15 0.14
N LEU A 247 17.06 -0.36 1.46
CA LEU A 247 17.50 -1.62 2.08
C LEU A 247 16.72 -2.83 1.53
N THR A 248 15.46 -2.61 1.16
CA THR A 248 14.61 -3.55 0.44
C THR A 248 13.89 -2.82 -0.70
N GLY A 249 13.24 -3.54 -1.59
CA GLY A 249 12.61 -2.98 -2.79
C GLY A 249 13.55 -3.01 -3.99
N PHE A 250 13.01 -2.78 -5.18
CA PHE A 250 13.79 -2.66 -6.42
C PHE A 250 13.84 -1.22 -6.90
N ARG A 251 15.02 -0.75 -7.30
CA ARG A 251 15.23 0.53 -7.98
C ARG A 251 14.89 0.39 -9.48
N HIS A 252 14.76 1.51 -10.18
CA HIS A 252 14.56 1.52 -11.62
C HIS A 252 15.64 0.74 -12.36
N ASP A 253 16.91 0.86 -11.96
CA ASP A 253 18.03 0.13 -12.57
C ASP A 253 17.89 -1.40 -12.37
N ASP A 254 17.36 -1.84 -11.25
CA ASP A 254 17.11 -3.27 -11.00
C ASP A 254 16.01 -3.79 -11.94
N LEU A 255 14.95 -3.00 -12.16
CA LEU A 255 13.88 -3.34 -13.11
C LEU A 255 14.41 -3.38 -14.54
N ARG A 256 15.27 -2.46 -14.90
CA ARG A 256 15.95 -2.45 -16.20
C ARG A 256 16.83 -3.69 -16.36
N ALA A 257 17.66 -4.00 -15.39
CA ALA A 257 18.56 -5.15 -15.41
C ALA A 257 17.81 -6.49 -15.52
N ILE A 258 16.68 -6.66 -14.81
CA ILE A 258 15.86 -7.88 -14.94
C ILE A 258 15.22 -7.98 -16.33
N ALA A 259 14.70 -6.88 -16.89
CA ALA A 259 14.12 -6.85 -18.23
C ALA A 259 15.16 -7.20 -19.29
N ASP A 260 16.35 -6.57 -19.27
CA ASP A 260 17.45 -6.82 -20.22
C ASP A 260 17.99 -8.24 -20.13
N TYR A 261 18.01 -8.85 -18.96
CA TYR A 261 18.48 -10.21 -18.82
C TYR A 261 17.49 -11.23 -19.40
N TYR A 262 16.18 -11.10 -19.12
CA TYR A 262 15.22 -12.12 -19.51
C TYR A 262 14.63 -11.93 -20.90
N ALA A 263 14.44 -10.70 -21.36
CA ALA A 263 13.78 -10.41 -22.63
C ALA A 263 14.41 -11.13 -23.84
N PRO A 264 15.73 -11.01 -24.09
CA PRO A 264 16.36 -11.71 -25.24
C PRO A 264 16.37 -13.24 -25.09
N ARG A 265 16.27 -13.74 -23.85
CA ARG A 265 16.28 -15.18 -23.55
C ARG A 265 14.90 -15.82 -23.64
N CYS A 266 13.85 -15.02 -23.48
CA CYS A 266 12.46 -15.50 -23.37
C CYS A 266 11.55 -14.99 -24.48
N GLY A 267 12.02 -14.06 -25.33
CA GLY A 267 11.32 -13.59 -26.52
C GLY A 267 10.22 -12.56 -26.25
N PHE A 268 10.41 -11.64 -25.29
CA PHE A 268 9.55 -10.49 -25.09
C PHE A 268 10.34 -9.17 -25.25
N ASP A 269 9.62 -8.06 -25.35
CA ASP A 269 10.20 -6.72 -25.50
C ASP A 269 10.66 -6.20 -24.12
N ALA A 270 11.95 -5.83 -24.02
CA ALA A 270 12.56 -5.38 -22.77
C ALA A 270 12.04 -4.01 -22.34
N ASP A 271 11.88 -3.07 -23.28
CA ASP A 271 11.44 -1.70 -22.98
C ASP A 271 10.00 -1.72 -22.49
N LYS A 272 9.12 -2.41 -23.22
CA LYS A 272 7.74 -2.60 -22.81
C LYS A 272 7.61 -3.30 -21.44
N ALA A 273 8.45 -4.30 -21.15
CA ALA A 273 8.42 -5.00 -19.87
C ALA A 273 8.87 -4.08 -18.73
N HIS A 274 9.90 -3.28 -18.94
CA HIS A 274 10.39 -2.29 -17.99
C HIS A 274 9.33 -1.21 -17.71
N GLU A 275 8.80 -0.57 -18.76
CA GLU A 275 7.75 0.45 -18.64
C GLU A 275 6.50 -0.08 -17.92
N THR A 276 6.08 -1.29 -18.29
CA THR A 276 4.93 -1.93 -17.61
C THR A 276 5.22 -2.17 -16.13
N ALA A 277 6.42 -2.66 -15.78
CA ALA A 277 6.78 -2.89 -14.38
C ALA A 277 6.82 -1.59 -13.57
N LEU A 278 7.33 -0.49 -14.15
CA LEU A 278 7.28 0.84 -13.54
C LEU A 278 5.83 1.31 -13.32
N ALA A 279 4.99 1.25 -14.33
CA ALA A 279 3.61 1.74 -14.24
C ALA A 279 2.77 0.98 -13.20
N TRP A 280 3.04 -0.31 -13.01
CA TRP A 280 2.19 -1.18 -12.19
C TRP A 280 2.74 -1.49 -10.79
N TYR A 281 4.05 -1.36 -10.53
CA TYR A 281 4.64 -1.87 -9.28
C TYR A 281 5.62 -0.92 -8.60
N ASP A 282 5.96 0.20 -9.24
CA ASP A 282 6.93 1.17 -8.76
C ASP A 282 6.31 2.29 -7.92
N ASN A 283 7.11 3.33 -7.69
CA ASN A 283 6.76 4.63 -7.14
C ASN A 283 6.46 4.65 -5.63
N TYR A 284 6.91 3.65 -4.88
CA TYR A 284 6.90 3.74 -3.42
C TYR A 284 8.10 4.56 -2.94
N ARG A 285 7.85 5.55 -2.08
CA ARG A 285 8.90 6.36 -1.44
C ARG A 285 8.81 6.21 0.08
N PHE A 286 9.96 5.94 0.70
CA PHE A 286 10.08 5.78 2.14
C PHE A 286 11.02 6.86 2.68
N GLY A 287 10.49 7.83 3.41
CA GLY A 287 11.19 9.00 3.90
C GLY A 287 10.60 10.30 3.38
N GLU A 288 11.42 11.35 3.28
CA GLU A 288 10.99 12.65 2.79
C GLU A 288 10.69 12.64 1.28
N TYR A 289 9.95 13.66 0.82
CA TYR A 289 9.78 13.89 -0.61
C TYR A 289 11.15 14.09 -1.27
N GLY A 290 11.38 13.36 -2.36
CA GLY A 290 12.71 13.30 -3.02
C GLY A 290 13.48 12.01 -2.77
N ALA A 291 13.07 11.17 -1.83
CA ALA A 291 13.59 9.81 -1.73
C ALA A 291 13.38 9.05 -3.04
N PRO A 292 14.36 8.21 -3.46
CA PRO A 292 14.24 7.47 -4.72
C PRO A 292 13.02 6.55 -4.70
N PRO A 293 12.25 6.48 -5.80
CA PRO A 293 11.13 5.56 -5.91
C PRO A 293 11.63 4.12 -5.95
N LEU A 294 10.84 3.23 -5.37
CA LEU A 294 11.11 1.81 -5.29
C LEU A 294 9.90 1.00 -5.77
N ALA A 295 10.17 -0.10 -6.46
CA ALA A 295 9.16 -1.06 -6.85
C ALA A 295 9.02 -2.19 -5.82
N ASN A 296 7.80 -2.70 -5.69
CA ASN A 296 7.50 -3.84 -4.82
C ASN A 296 8.15 -5.12 -5.36
N THR A 297 9.14 -5.64 -4.65
CA THR A 297 9.99 -6.77 -5.06
C THR A 297 9.18 -7.99 -5.51
N THR A 298 8.21 -8.40 -4.71
CA THR A 298 7.45 -9.63 -4.98
C THR A 298 6.53 -9.48 -6.19
N LEU A 299 5.92 -8.29 -6.38
CA LEU A 299 5.05 -8.03 -7.53
C LEU A 299 5.84 -8.02 -8.83
N VAL A 300 7.00 -7.37 -8.84
CA VAL A 300 7.92 -7.36 -9.98
C VAL A 300 8.36 -8.79 -10.32
N LEU A 301 8.81 -9.57 -9.33
CA LEU A 301 9.22 -10.95 -9.55
C LEU A 301 8.06 -11.82 -10.06
N SER A 302 6.83 -11.63 -9.54
CA SER A 302 5.64 -12.33 -10.05
C SER A 302 5.35 -12.00 -11.52
N PHE A 303 5.48 -10.73 -11.89
CA PHE A 303 5.29 -10.27 -13.26
C PHE A 303 6.31 -10.94 -14.22
N PHE A 304 7.59 -10.84 -13.90
CA PHE A 304 8.65 -11.42 -14.73
C PHE A 304 8.61 -12.97 -14.74
N ASP A 305 8.27 -13.63 -13.63
CA ASP A 305 8.05 -15.09 -13.61
C ASP A 305 6.96 -15.52 -14.60
N LYS A 306 5.83 -14.77 -14.62
CA LYS A 306 4.77 -15.04 -15.59
C LYS A 306 5.24 -14.85 -17.03
N LEU A 307 5.96 -13.76 -17.34
CA LEU A 307 6.51 -13.53 -18.67
C LEU A 307 7.48 -14.64 -19.10
N VAL A 308 8.38 -15.05 -18.21
CA VAL A 308 9.40 -16.09 -18.49
C VAL A 308 8.76 -17.46 -18.62
N ARG A 309 7.87 -17.84 -17.70
CA ARG A 309 7.30 -19.19 -17.62
C ARG A 309 6.16 -19.40 -18.59
N VAL A 310 5.23 -18.43 -18.70
CA VAL A 310 4.03 -18.54 -19.54
C VAL A 310 4.25 -18.00 -20.94
N LYS A 311 5.27 -17.15 -21.13
CA LYS A 311 5.59 -16.47 -22.41
C LYS A 311 4.42 -15.65 -22.98
N LYS A 312 3.59 -15.13 -22.09
CA LYS A 312 2.45 -14.25 -22.41
C LYS A 312 2.36 -13.13 -21.39
N TRP A 313 1.89 -11.98 -21.84
CA TRP A 313 1.59 -10.87 -20.95
C TRP A 313 0.49 -11.25 -19.97
N PRO A 314 0.63 -10.94 -18.67
CA PRO A 314 -0.41 -11.18 -17.70
C PRO A 314 -1.68 -10.38 -18.04
N VAL A 315 -2.83 -11.03 -17.98
CA VAL A 315 -4.14 -10.37 -18.12
C VAL A 315 -4.50 -9.62 -16.83
N ASP A 316 -4.16 -10.21 -15.68
CA ASP A 316 -4.34 -9.61 -14.36
C ASP A 316 -2.96 -9.22 -13.81
N MET A 317 -2.77 -7.92 -13.64
CA MET A 317 -1.53 -7.33 -13.14
C MET A 317 -1.48 -7.32 -11.60
N VAL A 318 -2.63 -7.52 -10.93
CA VAL A 318 -2.71 -7.55 -9.47
C VAL A 318 -2.66 -9.00 -8.98
N ASP A 319 -1.67 -9.31 -8.16
CA ASP A 319 -1.55 -10.62 -7.52
C ASP A 319 -2.72 -10.87 -6.54
N LYS A 320 -3.30 -12.09 -6.56
CA LYS A 320 -4.45 -12.44 -5.70
C LYS A 320 -4.16 -12.28 -4.21
N ASN A 321 -2.95 -12.59 -3.81
CA ASN A 321 -2.56 -12.48 -2.41
C ASN A 321 -2.44 -11.01 -1.98
N LEU A 322 -2.10 -10.09 -2.89
CA LEU A 322 -2.07 -8.67 -2.61
C LEU A 322 -3.48 -8.16 -2.26
N ARG A 323 -4.49 -8.58 -3.02
CA ARG A 323 -5.90 -8.25 -2.73
C ARG A 323 -6.32 -8.70 -1.34
N THR A 324 -5.93 -9.91 -0.94
CA THR A 324 -6.23 -10.46 0.40
C THR A 324 -5.55 -9.66 1.51
N ASP A 325 -4.31 -9.19 1.29
CA ASP A 325 -3.57 -8.42 2.28
C ASP A 325 -4.27 -7.08 2.60
N TYR A 326 -4.87 -6.44 1.60
CA TYR A 326 -5.55 -5.15 1.77
C TYR A 326 -7.03 -5.25 2.18
N ALA A 327 -7.68 -6.40 1.98
CA ALA A 327 -9.07 -6.61 2.40
C ALA A 327 -9.30 -6.33 3.90
N LYS A 328 -8.27 -6.53 4.73
CA LYS A 328 -8.33 -6.28 6.18
C LYS A 328 -8.49 -4.81 6.54
N ILE A 329 -7.95 -3.89 5.72
CA ILE A 329 -8.03 -2.45 5.98
C ILE A 329 -9.47 -1.94 5.84
N ARG A 330 -10.30 -2.62 5.05
CA ARG A 330 -11.71 -2.29 4.89
C ARG A 330 -12.45 -2.18 6.24
N HIS A 331 -12.11 -3.03 7.21
CA HIS A 331 -12.73 -2.97 8.53
C HIS A 331 -12.42 -1.67 9.29
N LEU A 332 -11.33 -0.99 8.97
CA LEU A 332 -10.96 0.29 9.59
C LEU A 332 -11.73 1.49 9.03
N ILE A 333 -12.35 1.36 7.86
CA ILE A 333 -13.14 2.42 7.21
C ILE A 333 -14.65 2.24 7.38
N THR A 334 -15.07 1.11 7.92
CA THR A 334 -16.48 0.82 8.20
C THR A 334 -16.67 0.39 9.64
N VAL A 335 -17.65 0.97 10.33
CA VAL A 335 -18.08 0.56 11.66
C VAL A 335 -19.57 0.23 11.60
N ASP A 336 -19.95 -0.99 12.00
CA ASP A 336 -21.35 -1.46 11.95
C ASP A 336 -22.00 -1.26 10.56
N LYS A 337 -21.26 -1.54 9.49
CA LYS A 337 -21.67 -1.31 8.09
C LYS A 337 -21.98 0.15 7.74
N ARG A 338 -21.46 1.11 8.51
CA ARG A 338 -21.56 2.54 8.22
C ARG A 338 -20.18 3.09 7.92
N LEU A 339 -20.09 3.98 6.94
CA LEU A 339 -18.87 4.71 6.62
C LEU A 339 -18.53 5.64 7.79
N ASN A 340 -17.26 5.70 8.16
CA ASN A 340 -16.74 6.60 9.18
C ASN A 340 -15.91 7.73 8.53
N GLY A 341 -15.34 8.63 9.34
CA GLY A 341 -14.51 9.74 8.84
C GLY A 341 -13.28 9.30 8.03
N ASN A 342 -12.80 8.08 8.25
CA ASN A 342 -11.67 7.50 7.51
C ASN A 342 -12.02 7.18 6.04
N PHE A 343 -13.30 6.96 5.74
CA PHE A 343 -13.74 6.74 4.37
C PHE A 343 -13.44 7.95 3.47
N HIS A 344 -13.61 9.16 4.00
CA HIS A 344 -13.35 10.39 3.26
C HIS A 344 -11.89 10.49 2.80
N ALA A 345 -10.92 10.05 3.59
CA ALA A 345 -9.51 10.02 3.16
C ALA A 345 -9.29 9.13 1.93
N ILE A 346 -9.92 7.94 1.89
CA ILE A 346 -9.83 7.05 0.74
C ILE A 346 -10.59 7.63 -0.47
N GLU A 347 -11.77 8.20 -0.23
CA GLU A 347 -12.55 8.89 -1.26
C GLU A 347 -11.71 9.98 -1.93
N THR A 348 -11.10 10.87 -1.15
CA THR A 348 -10.25 11.96 -1.65
C THR A 348 -9.07 11.42 -2.46
N ILE A 349 -8.34 10.43 -1.95
CA ILE A 349 -7.20 9.85 -2.67
C ILE A 349 -7.63 9.16 -3.97
N VAL A 350 -8.80 8.50 -4.00
CA VAL A 350 -9.29 7.83 -5.21
C VAL A 350 -9.85 8.82 -6.23
N SER A 351 -10.55 9.87 -5.79
CA SER A 351 -11.22 10.85 -6.67
C SER A 351 -10.30 12.00 -7.09
N GLU A 352 -9.51 12.55 -6.15
CA GLU A 352 -8.65 13.71 -6.40
C GLU A 352 -7.21 13.31 -6.74
N GLY A 353 -6.84 12.06 -6.40
CA GLY A 353 -5.52 11.50 -6.67
C GLY A 353 -4.51 11.76 -5.58
N VAL A 354 -4.68 12.81 -4.76
CA VAL A 354 -3.74 13.24 -3.73
C VAL A 354 -4.46 13.73 -2.47
N LEU A 355 -3.76 13.65 -1.33
CA LEU A 355 -4.20 14.15 -0.04
C LEU A 355 -2.98 14.68 0.74
N ALA A 356 -3.00 15.96 1.14
CA ALA A 356 -1.97 16.53 2.00
C ALA A 356 -2.30 16.26 3.47
N GLU A 357 -1.37 15.62 4.22
CA GLU A 357 -1.54 15.31 5.63
C GLU A 357 -0.19 15.08 6.32
N GLN A 358 -0.12 15.24 7.63
CA GLN A 358 1.09 14.94 8.41
C GLN A 358 1.38 13.43 8.44
N LEU A 359 2.64 13.06 8.25
CA LEU A 359 3.08 11.68 8.47
C LEU A 359 3.38 11.47 9.95
N VAL A 360 2.59 10.61 10.58
CA VAL A 360 2.80 10.18 11.96
C VAL A 360 3.54 8.84 11.97
N ASP A 361 4.69 8.79 12.60
CA ASP A 361 5.58 7.63 12.65
C ASP A 361 5.40 6.75 13.91
N SER A 362 4.57 7.22 14.87
CA SER A 362 4.29 6.54 16.13
C SER A 362 2.91 6.96 16.66
N PHE A 363 1.99 6.00 16.80
CA PHE A 363 0.66 6.21 17.37
C PHE A 363 0.04 4.91 17.89
N GLN A 364 -0.82 5.03 18.90
CA GLN A 364 -1.48 3.90 19.53
C GLN A 364 -2.73 3.43 18.78
N ALA A 365 -3.13 2.16 18.96
CA ALA A 365 -4.31 1.59 18.32
C ALA A 365 -5.59 2.39 18.56
N LYS A 366 -5.79 2.92 19.77
CA LYS A 366 -6.94 3.77 20.13
C LYS A 366 -7.05 5.07 19.32
N ASP A 367 -5.93 5.52 18.75
CA ASP A 367 -5.81 6.78 18.03
C ASP A 367 -5.92 6.61 16.49
N ILE A 368 -6.11 5.38 15.99
CA ILE A 368 -6.22 5.10 14.54
C ILE A 368 -7.36 5.87 13.86
N ALA A 369 -8.45 6.14 14.60
CA ALA A 369 -9.60 6.87 14.07
C ALA A 369 -9.32 8.37 13.82
N LYS A 370 -8.20 8.91 14.32
CA LYS A 370 -7.77 10.26 13.99
C LYS A 370 -7.32 10.30 12.53
N HIS A 371 -7.70 11.35 11.83
CA HIS A 371 -7.49 11.47 10.38
C HIS A 371 -6.03 11.29 9.97
N GLU A 372 -5.11 12.04 10.60
CA GLU A 372 -3.67 11.99 10.36
C GLU A 372 -3.07 10.59 10.60
N ASN A 373 -3.53 9.90 11.63
CA ASN A 373 -3.05 8.55 11.97
C ASN A 373 -3.54 7.51 10.96
N PHE A 374 -4.78 7.65 10.50
CA PHE A 374 -5.34 6.75 9.48
C PHE A 374 -4.64 6.95 8.13
N VAL A 375 -4.39 8.18 7.70
CA VAL A 375 -3.64 8.47 6.47
C VAL A 375 -2.21 7.90 6.56
N SER A 376 -1.55 8.10 7.72
CA SER A 376 -0.24 7.51 7.98
C SER A 376 -0.27 5.98 7.95
N LEU A 377 -1.35 5.36 8.47
CA LEU A 377 -1.53 3.91 8.41
C LEU A 377 -1.63 3.41 6.95
N LEU A 378 -2.34 4.12 6.07
CA LEU A 378 -2.41 3.80 4.65
C LEU A 378 -1.01 3.83 4.00
N TYR A 379 -0.17 4.78 4.38
CA TYR A 379 1.23 4.85 3.94
C TYR A 379 2.05 3.65 4.44
N TRP A 380 1.99 3.32 5.73
CA TRP A 380 2.71 2.19 6.30
C TRP A 380 2.29 0.85 5.70
N PHE A 381 1.01 0.69 5.36
CA PHE A 381 0.53 -0.49 4.63
C PHE A 381 0.89 -0.46 3.14
N GLY A 382 1.38 0.66 2.61
CA GLY A 382 1.77 0.83 1.22
C GLY A 382 0.59 0.96 0.26
N ILE A 383 -0.57 1.42 0.75
CA ILE A 383 -1.68 1.83 -0.11
C ILE A 383 -1.34 3.17 -0.74
N THR A 384 -0.79 4.09 0.06
CA THR A 384 -0.32 5.39 -0.41
C THR A 384 1.20 5.50 -0.35
N THR A 385 1.73 6.50 -1.01
CA THR A 385 3.13 6.90 -1.00
C THR A 385 3.21 8.42 -0.97
N ILE A 386 4.37 8.99 -0.62
CA ILE A 386 4.61 10.42 -0.70
C ILE A 386 4.88 10.78 -2.17
N VAL A 387 4.01 11.62 -2.75
CA VAL A 387 4.10 12.05 -4.14
C VAL A 387 4.49 13.52 -4.30
N GLY A 388 4.41 14.30 -3.21
CA GLY A 388 4.72 15.71 -3.20
C GLY A 388 4.99 16.22 -1.79
N ASP A 389 5.23 17.52 -1.71
CA ASP A 389 5.33 18.30 -0.48
C ASP A 389 4.55 19.61 -0.67
N ASP A 390 3.70 19.95 0.27
CA ASP A 390 2.99 21.22 0.33
C ASP A 390 3.43 22.00 1.56
N MET A 391 4.38 22.93 1.36
CA MET A 391 4.94 23.78 2.41
C MET A 391 5.44 23.02 3.65
N GLY A 392 6.05 21.84 3.45
CA GLY A 392 6.55 20.98 4.53
C GLY A 392 5.52 19.94 5.02
N THR A 393 4.35 19.88 4.40
CA THR A 393 3.36 18.83 4.65
C THR A 393 3.44 17.79 3.54
N PRO A 394 3.68 16.51 3.85
CA PRO A 394 3.69 15.45 2.85
C PRO A 394 2.37 15.36 2.08
N VAL A 395 2.46 15.21 0.76
CA VAL A 395 1.31 14.94 -0.10
C VAL A 395 1.31 13.46 -0.45
N PHE A 396 0.26 12.76 -0.04
CA PHE A 396 0.07 11.33 -0.29
C PHE A 396 -0.74 11.09 -1.56
N GLY A 397 -0.38 10.04 -2.30
CA GLY A 397 -1.10 9.58 -3.48
C GLY A 397 -0.97 8.08 -3.67
N LEU A 398 -1.67 7.52 -4.66
CA LEU A 398 -1.58 6.09 -4.99
C LEU A 398 -0.29 5.84 -5.80
N PRO A 399 0.59 4.92 -5.39
CA PRO A 399 1.91 4.76 -6.00
C PRO A 399 1.84 4.31 -7.45
N ASN A 400 0.93 3.39 -7.80
CA ASN A 400 0.96 2.72 -9.10
C ASN A 400 -0.39 2.10 -9.50
N GLY A 401 -0.44 1.50 -10.70
CA GLY A 401 -1.65 0.89 -11.25
C GLY A 401 -2.24 -0.22 -10.40
N ALA A 402 -1.41 -1.04 -9.73
CA ALA A 402 -1.89 -2.12 -8.87
C ALA A 402 -2.64 -1.56 -7.65
N LEU A 403 -2.09 -0.53 -7.01
CA LEU A 403 -2.73 0.08 -5.83
C LEU A 403 -3.94 0.94 -6.20
N ARG A 404 -3.95 1.58 -7.38
CA ARG A 404 -5.16 2.25 -7.88
C ARG A 404 -6.30 1.27 -8.05
N GLN A 405 -6.04 0.08 -8.60
CA GLN A 405 -7.07 -0.95 -8.74
C GLN A 405 -7.56 -1.47 -7.39
N ILE A 406 -6.66 -1.68 -6.42
CA ILE A 406 -7.00 -2.15 -5.07
C ILE A 406 -7.78 -1.07 -4.30
N ALA A 407 -7.33 0.18 -4.32
CA ALA A 407 -8.01 1.28 -3.62
C ALA A 407 -9.43 1.49 -4.17
N ALA A 408 -9.61 1.46 -5.49
CA ALA A 408 -10.93 1.53 -6.12
C ALA A 408 -11.81 0.34 -5.70
N GLN A 409 -11.25 -0.87 -5.62
CA GLN A 409 -12.00 -2.04 -5.15
C GLN A 409 -12.38 -1.91 -3.66
N MET A 410 -11.47 -1.49 -2.80
CA MET A 410 -11.74 -1.26 -1.37
C MET A 410 -12.84 -0.21 -1.17
N PHE A 411 -12.76 0.89 -1.90
CA PHE A 411 -13.77 1.94 -1.91
C PHE A 411 -15.13 1.39 -2.33
N THR A 412 -15.17 0.66 -3.46
CA THR A 412 -16.38 0.02 -3.98
C THR A 412 -17.03 -0.89 -2.96
N GLU A 413 -16.26 -1.79 -2.36
CA GLU A 413 -16.77 -2.77 -1.40
C GLU A 413 -17.27 -2.09 -0.11
N ALA A 414 -16.55 -1.08 0.40
CA ALA A 414 -16.95 -0.35 1.60
C ALA A 414 -18.25 0.45 1.37
N TYR A 415 -18.33 1.13 0.24
CA TYR A 415 -19.52 1.92 -0.13
C TYR A 415 -20.72 1.02 -0.40
N SER A 416 -20.51 -0.10 -1.08
CA SER A 416 -21.54 -1.09 -1.39
C SER A 416 -22.12 -1.73 -0.12
N ASP A 417 -21.25 -2.13 0.82
CA ASP A 417 -21.67 -2.68 2.11
C ASP A 417 -22.49 -1.65 2.93
N ALA A 418 -22.09 -0.38 2.90
CA ALA A 418 -22.75 0.69 3.64
C ALA A 418 -24.10 1.10 3.03
N CYS A 419 -24.21 1.10 1.70
CA CYS A 419 -25.37 1.60 0.96
C CYS A 419 -26.27 0.49 0.38
N GLY A 420 -25.87 -0.78 0.43
CA GLY A 420 -26.67 -1.91 -0.08
C GLY A 420 -26.87 -1.89 -1.59
N ILE A 421 -25.88 -1.40 -2.36
CA ILE A 421 -26.01 -1.14 -3.81
C ILE A 421 -25.50 -2.26 -4.72
N ASP A 422 -25.02 -3.37 -4.16
CA ASP A 422 -24.38 -4.47 -4.90
C ASP A 422 -25.16 -4.97 -6.11
N GLN A 423 -26.48 -5.05 -5.99
CA GLN A 423 -27.32 -5.58 -7.05
C GLN A 423 -27.41 -4.65 -8.27
N ARG A 424 -27.14 -3.35 -8.12
CA ARG A 424 -27.23 -2.33 -9.19
C ARG A 424 -25.90 -2.00 -9.85
N LEU A 425 -24.78 -2.26 -9.19
CA LEU A 425 -23.44 -1.99 -9.73
C LEU A 425 -23.18 -2.64 -11.11
N PRO A 426 -23.58 -3.89 -11.38
CA PRO A 426 -23.40 -4.47 -12.71
C PRO A 426 -24.13 -3.71 -13.82
N ALA A 427 -25.34 -3.19 -13.55
CA ALA A 427 -26.10 -2.40 -14.51
C ALA A 427 -25.44 -1.05 -14.79
N ILE A 428 -24.94 -0.38 -13.74
CA ILE A 428 -24.20 0.89 -13.86
C ILE A 428 -22.90 0.67 -14.63
N ASN A 429 -22.15 -0.40 -14.34
CA ASN A 429 -20.92 -0.74 -15.09
C ASN A 429 -21.21 -1.00 -16.58
N ALA A 430 -22.30 -1.73 -16.87
CA ALA A 430 -22.74 -1.94 -18.25
C ALA A 430 -23.12 -0.62 -18.95
N GLY A 431 -23.73 0.31 -18.21
CA GLY A 431 -24.03 1.67 -18.65
C GLY A 431 -22.77 2.48 -18.97
N LEU A 432 -21.77 2.45 -18.07
CA LEU A 432 -20.46 3.10 -18.29
C LEU A 432 -19.75 2.58 -19.55
N ARG A 433 -19.77 1.26 -19.77
CA ARG A 433 -19.21 0.65 -21.00
C ARG A 433 -19.99 1.03 -22.25
N ALA A 434 -21.32 1.11 -22.16
CA ALA A 434 -22.15 1.56 -23.26
C ALA A 434 -21.88 3.03 -23.61
N PHE A 435 -21.75 3.89 -22.61
CA PHE A 435 -21.34 5.29 -22.78
C PHE A 435 -19.95 5.38 -23.42
N ALA A 436 -18.95 4.62 -22.91
CA ALA A 436 -17.58 4.63 -23.43
C ALA A 436 -17.49 4.29 -24.92
N SER A 437 -18.41 3.44 -25.43
CA SER A 437 -18.40 2.97 -26.81
C SER A 437 -19.38 3.69 -27.74
N LYS A 438 -20.48 4.27 -27.21
CA LYS A 438 -21.60 4.80 -28.00
C LYS A 438 -22.00 6.23 -27.64
N GLY A 439 -21.52 6.78 -26.53
CA GLY A 439 -21.89 8.10 -26.03
C GLY A 439 -23.33 8.23 -25.54
N THR A 440 -24.01 7.10 -25.21
CA THR A 440 -25.43 7.15 -24.81
C THR A 440 -25.58 7.01 -23.29
N TRP A 441 -26.41 7.84 -22.69
CA TRP A 441 -26.66 7.92 -21.26
C TRP A 441 -27.76 6.98 -20.75
N ASP A 442 -28.69 6.55 -21.61
CA ASP A 442 -29.91 5.83 -21.21
C ASP A 442 -29.67 4.66 -20.27
N LYS A 443 -28.65 3.85 -20.54
CA LYS A 443 -28.31 2.69 -19.73
C LYS A 443 -27.56 3.02 -18.44
N LEU A 444 -27.03 4.23 -18.32
CA LEU A 444 -26.26 4.68 -17.16
C LEU A 444 -27.14 5.44 -16.17
N LEU A 445 -27.94 6.39 -16.66
CA LEU A 445 -28.67 7.32 -15.79
C LEU A 445 -29.75 6.64 -14.95
N GLU A 446 -30.56 5.79 -15.53
CA GLU A 446 -31.65 5.13 -14.79
C GLU A 446 -31.15 4.35 -13.55
N PRO A 447 -30.20 3.40 -13.65
CA PRO A 447 -29.70 2.69 -12.48
C PRO A 447 -28.91 3.60 -11.52
N LEU A 448 -28.16 4.58 -12.03
CA LEU A 448 -27.39 5.54 -11.21
C LEU A 448 -28.33 6.39 -10.35
N LEU A 449 -29.26 7.10 -10.97
CA LEU A 449 -30.20 7.99 -10.28
C LEU A 449 -31.10 7.22 -9.31
N GLY A 450 -31.48 6.00 -9.65
CA GLY A 450 -32.22 5.12 -8.77
C GLY A 450 -31.46 4.74 -7.49
N VAL A 451 -30.12 4.63 -7.54
CA VAL A 451 -29.28 4.39 -6.36
C VAL A 451 -29.17 5.67 -5.54
N VAL A 452 -28.93 6.82 -6.17
CA VAL A 452 -28.88 8.11 -5.47
C VAL A 452 -30.17 8.35 -4.68
N LYS A 453 -31.32 8.22 -5.33
CA LYS A 453 -32.63 8.41 -4.68
C LYS A 453 -32.83 7.49 -3.46
N GLN A 454 -32.42 6.22 -3.58
CA GLN A 454 -32.61 5.24 -2.51
C GLN A 454 -31.73 5.52 -1.28
N ASN A 455 -30.54 6.09 -1.50
CA ASN A 455 -29.52 6.24 -0.45
C ASN A 455 -29.38 7.66 0.10
N PHE A 456 -30.04 8.65 -0.52
CA PHE A 456 -30.02 10.03 -0.05
C PHE A 456 -30.84 10.20 1.22
N ALA A 457 -30.17 10.42 2.35
CA ALA A 457 -30.82 10.55 3.66
C ALA A 457 -31.12 12.02 4.00
N VAL A 458 -32.04 12.23 4.96
CA VAL A 458 -32.39 13.58 5.47
C VAL A 458 -31.18 14.35 5.99
N ARG A 459 -30.12 13.65 6.46
CA ARG A 459 -28.87 14.26 6.91
C ARG A 459 -28.09 14.88 5.75
N ASP A 460 -28.08 14.21 4.61
CA ASP A 460 -27.36 14.62 3.41
C ASP A 460 -27.98 15.86 2.77
N ALA A 461 -29.27 16.06 3.00
CA ALA A 461 -29.99 17.26 2.56
C ALA A 461 -29.46 18.58 3.17
N LYS A 462 -28.65 18.52 4.25
CA LYS A 462 -28.00 19.69 4.84
C LYS A 462 -26.72 20.09 4.11
N GLU A 463 -26.04 19.13 3.51
CA GLU A 463 -24.80 19.34 2.76
C GLU A 463 -25.06 19.71 1.30
N GLY A 464 -26.29 19.55 0.83
CA GLY A 464 -26.77 20.06 -0.46
C GLY A 464 -26.07 19.44 -1.67
N GLU A 465 -25.57 20.30 -2.56
CA GLU A 465 -24.93 19.94 -3.84
C GLU A 465 -23.73 19.02 -3.63
N THR A 466 -22.89 19.31 -2.63
CA THR A 466 -21.71 18.50 -2.31
C THR A 466 -22.06 17.05 -1.95
N ALA A 467 -23.16 16.84 -1.20
CA ALA A 467 -23.60 15.50 -0.83
C ALA A 467 -24.07 14.68 -2.04
N VAL A 468 -24.79 15.33 -2.97
CA VAL A 468 -25.23 14.67 -4.21
C VAL A 468 -24.05 14.35 -5.11
N ALA A 469 -23.11 15.30 -5.27
CA ALA A 469 -21.88 15.09 -6.04
C ALA A 469 -21.05 13.94 -5.46
N SER A 470 -20.92 13.87 -4.12
CA SER A 470 -20.26 12.76 -3.43
C SER A 470 -20.95 11.42 -3.71
N ALA A 471 -22.27 11.37 -3.60
CA ALA A 471 -23.02 10.14 -3.85
C ALA A 471 -22.90 9.67 -5.31
N VAL A 472 -23.04 10.57 -6.27
CA VAL A 472 -22.90 10.24 -7.71
C VAL A 472 -21.50 9.75 -8.03
N SER A 473 -20.45 10.47 -7.57
CA SER A 473 -19.06 10.06 -7.79
C SER A 473 -18.75 8.71 -7.15
N ALA A 474 -19.17 8.50 -5.91
CA ALA A 474 -18.95 7.26 -5.18
C ALA A 474 -19.58 6.05 -5.89
N ILE A 475 -20.81 6.21 -6.39
CA ILE A 475 -21.50 5.14 -7.14
C ILE A 475 -20.78 4.85 -8.46
N LEU A 476 -20.36 5.88 -9.21
CA LEU A 476 -19.65 5.71 -10.48
C LEU A 476 -18.29 5.05 -10.28
N ILE A 477 -17.54 5.46 -9.24
CA ILE A 477 -16.27 4.81 -8.85
C ILE A 477 -16.52 3.35 -8.46
N SER A 478 -17.56 3.11 -7.64
CA SER A 478 -17.91 1.78 -7.15
C SER A 478 -18.33 0.82 -8.27
N ALA A 479 -19.01 1.32 -9.29
CA ALA A 479 -19.38 0.51 -10.44
C ALA A 479 -18.16 0.01 -11.22
N GLY A 480 -17.01 0.68 -11.07
CA GLY A 480 -15.81 0.42 -11.88
C GLY A 480 -16.08 0.69 -13.35
N GLY A 481 -15.05 0.85 -14.13
CA GLY A 481 -15.25 1.11 -15.55
C GLY A 481 -14.03 1.72 -16.21
N PRO A 482 -14.18 2.15 -17.45
CA PRO A 482 -13.10 2.69 -18.26
C PRO A 482 -12.82 4.18 -17.97
N TYR A 483 -13.29 4.72 -16.86
CA TYR A 483 -13.14 6.13 -16.50
C TYR A 483 -12.44 6.33 -15.16
N VAL A 484 -11.67 7.43 -15.04
CA VAL A 484 -11.34 8.06 -13.77
C VAL A 484 -12.43 9.09 -13.49
N ILE A 485 -13.07 8.96 -12.34
CA ILE A 485 -14.09 9.91 -11.87
C ILE A 485 -13.37 10.93 -11.00
N LYS A 486 -13.42 12.23 -11.37
CA LYS A 486 -12.81 13.33 -10.62
C LYS A 486 -13.87 14.34 -10.23
N ARG A 487 -13.71 14.94 -9.04
CA ARG A 487 -14.58 15.99 -8.49
C ARG A 487 -13.82 17.30 -8.37
N GLU A 488 -14.56 18.41 -8.44
CA GLU A 488 -14.11 19.76 -8.06
C GLU A 488 -12.71 20.12 -8.58
N ARG A 489 -12.39 19.75 -9.83
CA ARG A 489 -11.11 20.13 -10.45
C ARG A 489 -11.23 21.51 -11.08
N GLU A 490 -10.21 22.34 -10.86
CA GLU A 490 -10.09 23.64 -11.52
C GLU A 490 -9.97 23.49 -13.04
N ALA A 491 -10.77 24.25 -13.76
CA ALA A 491 -10.74 24.33 -15.21
C ALA A 491 -11.11 25.74 -15.64
N ASN A 492 -10.24 26.40 -16.39
CA ASN A 492 -10.44 27.71 -17.00
C ASN A 492 -11.04 28.78 -16.04
N GLY A 493 -10.53 28.83 -14.78
CA GLY A 493 -10.92 29.78 -13.75
C GLY A 493 -12.22 29.47 -12.98
N GLY A 494 -12.67 28.24 -12.99
CA GLY A 494 -13.75 27.70 -12.16
C GLY A 494 -13.53 26.23 -11.80
N TYR A 495 -14.48 25.64 -11.10
CA TYR A 495 -14.44 24.23 -10.71
C TYR A 495 -15.64 23.49 -11.25
N TYR A 496 -15.44 22.42 -12.02
CA TYR A 496 -16.54 21.55 -12.42
C TYR A 496 -16.87 20.55 -11.32
N ASP A 497 -18.14 20.17 -11.19
CA ASP A 497 -18.58 19.28 -10.13
C ASP A 497 -18.07 17.86 -10.30
N LEU A 498 -18.10 17.32 -11.52
CA LEU A 498 -17.71 15.94 -11.78
C LEU A 498 -17.27 15.72 -13.22
N SER A 499 -16.26 14.85 -13.39
CA SER A 499 -15.82 14.43 -14.73
C SER A 499 -15.64 12.91 -14.83
N MET A 500 -15.82 12.40 -16.05
CA MET A 500 -15.54 11.04 -16.46
C MET A 500 -14.37 11.08 -17.46
N ALA A 501 -13.12 11.07 -16.94
CA ALA A 501 -11.90 11.11 -17.72
C ALA A 501 -11.54 9.72 -18.27
N PRO A 502 -11.22 9.55 -19.56
CA PRO A 502 -10.92 8.27 -20.17
C PRO A 502 -9.71 7.57 -19.57
N ARG A 503 -9.80 6.26 -19.38
CA ARG A 503 -8.70 5.39 -18.96
C ARG A 503 -8.15 4.61 -20.15
N PHE A 504 -7.31 5.22 -20.92
CA PHE A 504 -6.69 4.62 -22.11
C PHE A 504 -5.79 3.41 -21.78
N ASP A 505 -5.27 3.37 -20.55
CA ASP A 505 -4.50 2.24 -20.01
C ASP A 505 -5.31 0.94 -19.89
N ILE A 506 -6.61 1.06 -19.62
CA ILE A 506 -7.53 -0.10 -19.48
C ILE A 506 -8.34 -0.32 -20.74
N ALA A 507 -8.78 0.75 -21.37
CA ALA A 507 -9.65 0.72 -22.54
C ALA A 507 -9.15 1.70 -23.61
N PRO A 508 -8.17 1.28 -24.43
CA PRO A 508 -7.54 2.16 -25.41
C PRO A 508 -8.48 2.67 -26.51
N ASN A 509 -9.68 2.08 -26.64
CA ASN A 509 -10.67 2.45 -27.65
C ASN A 509 -11.84 3.27 -27.08
N ILE A 510 -11.69 3.94 -25.95
CA ILE A 510 -12.71 4.86 -25.44
C ILE A 510 -12.88 6.00 -26.43
N ALA A 511 -14.14 6.23 -26.85
CA ALA A 511 -14.48 7.27 -27.81
C ALA A 511 -15.23 8.46 -27.18
N HIS A 512 -15.59 8.37 -25.90
CA HIS A 512 -16.45 9.36 -25.25
C HIS A 512 -15.93 9.69 -23.83
N ALA A 513 -15.98 10.97 -23.46
CA ALA A 513 -15.67 11.50 -22.13
C ALA A 513 -16.80 12.44 -21.69
N ALA A 514 -16.91 12.76 -20.41
CA ALA A 514 -17.97 13.64 -19.96
C ALA A 514 -17.53 14.64 -18.88
N LEU A 515 -18.14 15.83 -18.93
CA LEU A 515 -18.25 16.79 -17.84
C LEU A 515 -19.69 16.81 -17.35
N ILE A 516 -19.89 16.78 -16.04
CA ILE A 516 -21.21 16.74 -15.41
C ILE A 516 -21.28 17.89 -14.42
N GLU A 517 -22.30 18.71 -14.58
CA GLU A 517 -22.63 19.80 -13.65
C GLU A 517 -23.86 19.40 -12.85
N LEU A 518 -23.77 19.54 -11.53
CA LEU A 518 -24.80 19.16 -10.57
C LEU A 518 -25.40 20.41 -9.94
N LYS A 519 -26.70 20.50 -9.87
CA LYS A 519 -27.40 21.57 -9.15
C LYS A 519 -28.38 20.98 -8.14
N TYR A 520 -28.50 21.62 -6.99
CA TYR A 520 -29.28 21.13 -5.89
C TYR A 520 -30.31 22.13 -5.40
N VAL A 521 -31.55 21.68 -5.31
CA VAL A 521 -32.67 22.39 -4.65
C VAL A 521 -33.00 21.64 -3.36
N LYS A 522 -33.13 22.35 -2.24
CA LYS A 522 -33.35 21.74 -0.93
C LYS A 522 -34.70 21.01 -0.89
N ALA A 523 -34.73 19.84 -0.29
CA ALA A 523 -35.94 19.01 -0.14
C ALA A 523 -37.10 19.71 0.62
N GLY A 524 -36.79 20.75 1.42
CA GLY A 524 -37.80 21.54 2.13
C GLY A 524 -38.38 22.71 1.33
N ASP A 525 -37.77 23.04 0.20
CA ASP A 525 -38.27 24.09 -0.71
C ASP A 525 -39.33 23.50 -1.65
N PRO A 526 -40.21 24.33 -2.23
CA PRO A 526 -41.13 23.85 -3.27
C PRO A 526 -40.37 23.26 -4.45
N GLU A 527 -40.94 22.23 -5.05
CA GLU A 527 -40.41 21.67 -6.31
C GLU A 527 -40.27 22.79 -7.37
N PRO A 528 -39.11 22.90 -8.04
CA PRO A 528 -38.85 24.01 -8.95
C PRO A 528 -39.82 23.96 -10.16
N THR A 529 -40.36 25.14 -10.50
CA THR A 529 -41.22 25.27 -11.70
C THR A 529 -40.39 25.08 -12.98
N PRO A 530 -41.03 24.77 -14.12
CA PRO A 530 -40.33 24.64 -15.39
C PRO A 530 -39.44 25.87 -15.74
N GLU A 531 -39.94 27.09 -15.44
CA GLU A 531 -39.16 28.31 -15.67
C GLU A 531 -37.95 28.41 -14.73
N ALA A 532 -38.07 27.94 -13.48
CA ALA A 532 -36.96 27.90 -12.54
C ALA A 532 -35.91 26.86 -12.97
N LEU A 533 -36.35 25.68 -13.44
CA LEU A 533 -35.45 24.65 -13.96
C LEU A 533 -34.65 25.15 -15.19
N GLU A 534 -35.31 25.85 -16.11
CA GLU A 534 -34.61 26.43 -17.27
C GLU A 534 -33.56 27.48 -16.88
N LYS A 535 -33.78 28.28 -15.81
CA LYS A 535 -32.77 29.20 -15.31
C LYS A 535 -31.58 28.47 -14.69
N ILE A 536 -31.82 27.45 -13.86
CA ILE A 536 -30.79 26.61 -13.24
C ILE A 536 -29.97 25.92 -14.35
N LYS A 537 -30.63 25.33 -15.34
CA LYS A 537 -29.99 24.71 -16.49
C LYS A 537 -29.11 25.70 -17.27
N ALA A 538 -29.63 26.89 -17.58
CA ALA A 538 -28.88 27.93 -18.32
C ALA A 538 -27.61 28.38 -17.56
N GLU A 539 -27.62 28.37 -16.25
CA GLU A 539 -26.42 28.63 -15.44
C GLU A 539 -25.41 27.48 -15.54
N ALA A 540 -25.86 26.23 -15.36
CA ALA A 540 -25.03 25.02 -15.47
C ALA A 540 -24.40 24.90 -16.88
N VAL A 541 -25.15 25.20 -17.93
CA VAL A 541 -24.64 25.20 -19.32
C VAL A 541 -23.50 26.21 -19.49
N ARG A 542 -23.65 27.44 -18.96
CA ARG A 542 -22.58 28.44 -19.03
C ARG A 542 -21.29 27.99 -18.32
N GLN A 543 -21.42 27.31 -17.19
CA GLN A 543 -20.28 26.74 -16.46
C GLN A 543 -19.62 25.63 -17.28
N LEU A 544 -20.41 24.69 -17.84
CA LEU A 544 -19.89 23.62 -18.70
C LEU A 544 -19.22 24.16 -19.97
N ASP A 545 -19.75 25.24 -20.58
CA ASP A 545 -19.12 25.91 -21.73
C ASP A 545 -17.74 26.46 -21.37
N GLN A 546 -17.62 27.05 -20.19
CA GLN A 546 -16.34 27.58 -19.69
C GLN A 546 -15.32 26.46 -19.48
N TYR A 547 -15.72 25.37 -18.83
CA TYR A 547 -14.83 24.24 -18.49
C TYR A 547 -14.43 23.43 -19.72
N SER A 548 -15.35 23.21 -20.67
CA SER A 548 -15.05 22.47 -21.91
C SER A 548 -14.08 23.17 -22.84
N ALA A 549 -13.83 24.46 -22.64
CA ALA A 549 -12.81 25.24 -23.37
C ALA A 549 -11.40 25.12 -22.75
N ASP A 550 -11.23 24.36 -21.67
CA ASP A 550 -9.94 24.19 -20.99
C ASP A 550 -8.95 23.39 -21.84
N HIS A 551 -7.75 23.96 -22.01
CA HIS A 551 -6.71 23.39 -22.87
C HIS A 551 -6.11 22.10 -22.29
N ASP A 552 -5.98 22.02 -20.97
CA ASP A 552 -5.38 20.89 -20.29
C ASP A 552 -6.32 19.66 -20.36
N ILE A 553 -7.63 19.89 -20.19
CA ILE A 553 -8.65 18.86 -20.41
C ILE A 553 -8.63 18.36 -21.85
N ALA A 554 -8.57 19.28 -22.81
CA ALA A 554 -8.54 18.93 -24.23
C ALA A 554 -7.32 18.09 -24.59
N THR A 555 -6.17 18.37 -24.00
CA THR A 555 -4.91 17.68 -24.24
C THR A 555 -4.89 16.32 -23.50
N GLU A 556 -5.20 16.30 -22.21
CA GLU A 556 -5.19 15.10 -21.37
C GLU A 556 -6.17 14.03 -21.89
N TRP A 557 -7.32 14.45 -22.41
CA TRP A 557 -8.36 13.52 -22.86
C TRP A 557 -8.39 13.26 -24.37
N HIS A 558 -7.41 13.77 -25.11
CA HIS A 558 -7.32 13.63 -26.58
C HIS A 558 -8.59 14.09 -27.30
N LEU A 559 -9.18 15.21 -26.85
CA LEU A 559 -10.38 15.75 -27.47
C LEU A 559 -10.10 16.23 -28.89
N GLY A 560 -10.98 15.93 -29.83
CA GLY A 560 -10.83 16.34 -31.22
C GLY A 560 -10.84 17.86 -31.38
N THR A 561 -9.79 18.39 -31.99
CA THR A 561 -9.62 19.84 -32.28
C THR A 561 -10.71 20.33 -33.26
N LYS A 562 -11.87 20.66 -32.73
CA LYS A 562 -12.85 21.46 -33.48
C LYS A 562 -13.12 22.82 -32.85
N MET A 563 -12.48 23.19 -31.77
CA MET A 563 -12.60 24.52 -31.17
C MET A 563 -11.26 24.95 -30.51
N VAL A 564 -10.32 25.46 -31.25
CA VAL A 564 -9.43 26.56 -30.79
C VAL A 564 -8.72 27.13 -32.03
N SER A 565 -9.34 28.10 -32.67
CA SER A 565 -8.60 29.11 -33.39
C SER A 565 -8.86 30.41 -32.62
N ASP A 566 -8.03 30.75 -31.64
CA ASP A 566 -7.46 32.09 -31.55
C ASP A 566 -6.30 32.19 -30.55
N LYS A 567 -5.45 33.13 -30.86
CA LYS A 567 -4.06 33.30 -30.52
C LYS A 567 -3.78 33.75 -29.07
N SER A 568 -2.62 33.29 -28.60
CA SER A 568 -1.65 34.02 -27.77
C SER A 568 -2.05 34.42 -26.32
N VAL A 569 -1.64 33.62 -25.35
CA VAL A 569 -1.08 34.12 -24.09
C VAL A 569 0.02 33.17 -23.60
N ALA A 570 1.14 33.73 -23.21
CA ALA A 570 2.33 33.05 -22.76
C ALA A 570 2.11 32.33 -21.39
N SER A 571 2.63 31.12 -21.28
CA SER A 571 2.66 30.32 -20.04
C SER A 571 3.47 30.98 -18.92
N PRO A 572 3.02 30.95 -17.67
CA PRO A 572 3.91 31.11 -16.53
C PRO A 572 4.62 29.77 -16.25
N LYS A 573 5.93 29.85 -16.17
CA LYS A 573 6.83 28.77 -15.74
C LYS A 573 6.61 28.49 -14.26
N GLY A 574 6.49 27.19 -13.91
CA GLY A 574 6.83 26.72 -12.58
C GLY A 574 5.81 25.80 -11.95
N ALA A 575 5.85 24.52 -12.32
CA ALA A 575 5.69 23.35 -11.43
C ALA A 575 5.91 22.12 -12.29
N ASP A 576 7.09 21.55 -12.17
CA ASP A 576 7.47 20.29 -12.82
C ASP A 576 6.85 19.14 -12.02
N LEU A 577 5.57 18.89 -12.27
CA LEU A 577 4.90 17.66 -11.86
C LEU A 577 5.29 16.63 -12.90
N GLY A 578 6.17 15.70 -12.48
CA GLY A 578 6.70 14.65 -13.34
C GLY A 578 5.61 14.01 -14.21
N GLU A 579 5.69 14.28 -15.49
CA GLU A 579 4.93 13.58 -16.52
C GLU A 579 5.27 12.08 -16.45
N ALA A 580 4.38 11.31 -15.81
CA ALA A 580 4.27 9.90 -16.15
C ALA A 580 3.74 9.87 -17.59
N ALA A 581 4.65 9.72 -18.55
CA ALA A 581 4.34 9.61 -19.96
C ALA A 581 3.25 8.55 -20.18
N LEU A 582 2.03 8.99 -20.39
CA LEU A 582 0.94 8.15 -20.85
C LEU A 582 1.28 7.73 -22.28
N SER A 583 1.41 6.44 -22.46
CA SER A 583 1.77 5.76 -23.70
C SER A 583 0.89 6.21 -24.88
N PRO A 584 1.44 6.43 -26.09
CA PRO A 584 0.67 6.79 -27.27
C PRO A 584 -0.03 5.57 -27.87
N LEU A 585 -1.11 5.10 -27.24
CA LEU A 585 -1.89 3.96 -27.76
C LEU A 585 -3.27 4.35 -28.29
N HIS A 586 -3.66 5.63 -28.24
CA HIS A 586 -4.96 6.08 -28.75
C HIS A 586 -4.78 6.79 -30.10
N ASN A 587 -5.30 6.16 -31.15
CA ASN A 587 -5.29 6.71 -32.52
C ASN A 587 -6.60 7.44 -32.89
N GLY A 588 -7.47 7.76 -31.94
CA GLY A 588 -8.78 8.34 -32.16
C GLY A 588 -8.99 9.66 -31.42
N THR A 589 -9.95 10.47 -31.87
CA THR A 589 -10.44 11.64 -31.16
C THR A 589 -11.56 11.24 -30.22
N VAL A 590 -11.51 11.71 -28.97
CA VAL A 590 -12.56 11.50 -27.97
C VAL A 590 -13.62 12.61 -28.12
N SER A 591 -14.90 12.24 -28.07
CA SER A 591 -16.03 13.17 -28.04
C SER A 591 -16.32 13.56 -26.59
N LEU A 592 -16.37 14.85 -26.31
CA LEU A 592 -16.76 15.38 -25.01
C LEU A 592 -18.27 15.54 -24.95
N HIS A 593 -18.88 14.93 -23.92
CA HIS A 593 -20.28 15.08 -23.57
C HIS A 593 -20.45 15.98 -22.36
N ARG A 594 -21.51 16.75 -22.29
CA ARG A 594 -21.82 17.67 -21.21
C ARG A 594 -23.19 17.35 -20.67
N LEU A 595 -23.29 17.02 -19.39
CA LEU A 595 -24.53 16.60 -18.74
C LEU A 595 -24.86 17.55 -17.59
N VAL A 596 -26.09 18.01 -17.56
CA VAL A 596 -26.67 18.76 -16.43
C VAL A 596 -27.60 17.84 -15.65
N LEU A 597 -27.37 17.74 -14.33
CA LEU A 597 -28.25 17.02 -13.41
C LEU A 597 -28.76 18.00 -12.35
N VAL A 598 -30.08 18.13 -12.20
CA VAL A 598 -30.69 18.96 -11.14
C VAL A 598 -31.44 18.08 -10.19
N PHE A 599 -31.11 18.19 -8.91
CA PHE A 599 -31.74 17.40 -7.86
C PHE A 599 -32.63 18.28 -6.97
N HIS A 600 -33.78 17.75 -6.58
CA HIS A 600 -34.64 18.27 -5.51
C HIS A 600 -34.65 17.23 -4.37
N GLY A 601 -33.86 17.49 -3.31
CA GLY A 601 -33.55 16.43 -2.34
C GLY A 601 -32.79 15.27 -3.01
N GLY A 602 -33.28 14.04 -2.84
CA GLY A 602 -32.71 12.85 -3.48
C GLY A 602 -33.23 12.55 -4.89
N ASP A 603 -34.21 13.31 -5.37
CA ASP A 603 -34.85 13.09 -6.67
C ASP A 603 -34.18 13.95 -7.76
N CYS A 604 -33.73 13.31 -8.83
CA CYS A 604 -33.26 14.03 -10.01
C CYS A 604 -34.49 14.51 -10.81
N VAL A 605 -34.69 15.84 -10.82
CA VAL A 605 -35.83 16.48 -11.49
C VAL A 605 -35.52 16.95 -12.91
N LEU A 606 -34.22 16.99 -13.27
CA LEU A 606 -33.76 17.24 -14.65
C LEU A 606 -32.45 16.47 -14.88
N SER A 607 -32.39 15.77 -16.01
CA SER A 607 -31.17 15.16 -16.53
C SER A 607 -31.10 15.40 -18.04
N GLU A 608 -30.17 16.22 -18.49
CA GLU A 608 -30.11 16.63 -19.89
C GLU A 608 -28.69 16.80 -20.39
N GLU A 609 -28.39 16.23 -21.55
CA GLU A 609 -27.15 16.45 -22.28
C GLU A 609 -27.27 17.77 -23.07
N VAL A 610 -26.23 18.64 -22.98
CA VAL A 610 -26.23 20.01 -23.51
C VAL A 610 -25.04 20.33 -24.41
#